data_dddd72cfaaceb63d96267d85d2c50258
#
_entry.id   dddd72cfaaceb63d96267d85d2c50258
#
_cell.length_a   1.000
_cell.length_b   1.000
_cell.length_c   1.000
_cell.angle_alpha   90.00
_cell.angle_beta   90.00
_cell.angle_gamma   90.00
#
_symmetry.space_group_name_H-M   'P 1'
#
loop_
_entity.id
_entity.type
_entity.pdbx_description
1 polymer ?
#
loop_
_entity_poly.entity_id
_entity_poly.type
_entity_poly.pdbx_seq_one_letter_code
_entity_poly.pdbx_strand_id
1 'polypeptide(L)'
;MKFTINFVSSQRKSTLLVIIMNFLTGGKGAIERLVEAYGFKNRQALCDHLGISKSTLANRYMRDSFPADWVIQGVFETGVSLRWLATGEGPMYDDGKNDVVSIPRKKLLNGKLHDSNYYMFDKAFLPDGLQDPIVIVDGDVTYIADRKFDDVTDGKWLVEIEGKTSVRDLTRIPVGKVRVSGVGMAFDCGIDEIGVVSKIIMNVTLLKQG
;
A
#
# COMPACT_ATOMS: atom_id res chain seq x y z
N MET A 1 -19.20 21.16 -1.00
CA MET A 1 -18.71 20.73 -2.31
C MET A 1 -18.79 19.21 -2.32
N LYS A 2 -19.76 18.63 -3.06
CA LYS A 2 -19.97 17.17 -3.09
C LYS A 2 -19.22 16.63 -4.30
N PHE A 3 -18.28 15.74 -4.08
CA PHE A 3 -17.66 14.97 -5.17
C PHE A 3 -18.42 13.68 -5.36
N THR A 4 -19.00 13.49 -6.54
CA THR A 4 -19.62 12.23 -6.94
C THR A 4 -18.64 11.52 -7.87
N ILE A 5 -18.12 10.37 -7.45
CA ILE A 5 -17.32 9.49 -8.30
C ILE A 5 -18.25 8.39 -8.80
N ASN A 6 -18.58 8.40 -10.10
CA ASN A 6 -19.32 7.32 -10.74
C ASN A 6 -18.33 6.24 -11.20
N PHE A 7 -18.36 5.10 -10.54
CA PHE A 7 -17.73 3.87 -10.99
C PHE A 7 -18.73 3.07 -11.81
N VAL A 8 -18.50 2.90 -13.10
CA VAL A 8 -19.18 1.88 -13.91
C VAL A 8 -18.40 0.58 -13.73
N SER A 9 -18.90 -0.32 -12.90
CA SER A 9 -18.36 -1.66 -12.71
C SER A 9 -19.50 -2.67 -12.75
N SER A 10 -19.32 -3.66 -13.60
CA SER A 10 -20.08 -4.92 -13.67
C SER A 10 -20.02 -5.66 -12.33
N GLN A 11 -21.21 -5.83 -11.72
CA GLN A 11 -21.60 -6.91 -10.82
C GLN A 11 -20.54 -7.44 -9.80
N ARG A 12 -20.20 -6.63 -8.80
CA ARG A 12 -20.10 -7.08 -7.40
C ARG A 12 -20.59 -5.94 -6.52
N LYS A 13 -21.65 -6.14 -5.77
CA LYS A 13 -22.09 -5.22 -4.72
C LYS A 13 -21.02 -5.19 -3.63
N SER A 14 -20.05 -4.33 -3.77
CA SER A 14 -19.18 -3.91 -2.69
C SER A 14 -20.01 -2.98 -1.82
N THR A 15 -20.58 -3.51 -0.76
CA THR A 15 -21.22 -2.70 0.27
C THR A 15 -20.11 -1.93 0.96
N LEU A 16 -19.99 -0.64 0.66
CA LEU A 16 -19.14 0.27 1.41
C LEU A 16 -19.70 0.35 2.83
N LEU A 17 -19.13 -0.41 3.76
CA LEU A 17 -19.49 -0.36 5.16
C LEU A 17 -18.96 0.96 5.74
N VAL A 18 -19.80 2.00 5.73
CA VAL A 18 -19.50 3.25 6.43
C VAL A 18 -19.68 2.97 7.92
N ILE A 19 -18.62 2.75 8.63
CA ILE A 19 -18.63 2.63 10.08
C ILE A 19 -18.79 4.04 10.65
N ILE A 20 -20.02 4.40 11.02
CA ILE A 20 -20.27 5.63 11.79
C ILE A 20 -19.99 5.31 13.26
N MET A 21 -18.82 5.70 13.76
CA MET A 21 -18.50 5.54 15.18
C MET A 21 -19.29 6.58 16.01
N ASN A 22 -20.14 6.07 16.89
CA ASN A 22 -20.81 6.88 17.89
C ASN A 22 -20.02 6.83 19.20
N PHE A 23 -19.23 7.85 19.48
CA PHE A 23 -18.43 7.94 20.70
C PHE A 23 -19.25 8.16 21.98
N LEU A 24 -20.56 8.30 21.88
CA LEU A 24 -21.46 8.44 23.04
C LEU A 24 -21.89 7.08 23.61
N THR A 25 -21.70 5.99 22.86
CA THR A 25 -22.08 4.63 23.23
C THR A 25 -20.99 3.62 22.89
N GLY A 26 -21.11 2.38 23.37
CA GLY A 26 -20.15 1.31 23.10
C GLY A 26 -18.99 1.23 24.09
N GLY A 27 -19.03 2.00 25.17
CA GLY A 27 -17.98 2.01 26.20
C GLY A 27 -17.86 0.71 26.95
N LYS A 28 -18.96 0.02 27.24
CA LYS A 28 -18.92 -1.29 27.91
C LYS A 28 -18.12 -2.30 27.09
N GLY A 29 -18.47 -2.46 25.83
CA GLY A 29 -17.77 -3.39 24.94
C GLY A 29 -16.29 -3.04 24.76
N ALA A 30 -15.96 -1.78 24.61
CA ALA A 30 -14.57 -1.33 24.47
C ALA A 30 -13.75 -1.61 25.77
N ILE A 31 -14.34 -1.39 26.95
CA ILE A 31 -13.67 -1.68 28.24
C ILE A 31 -13.42 -3.18 28.40
N GLU A 32 -14.38 -4.03 28.03
CA GLU A 32 -14.17 -5.49 28.10
C GLU A 32 -13.06 -5.95 27.14
N ARG A 33 -13.06 -5.44 25.91
CA ARG A 33 -12.00 -5.74 24.94
C ARG A 33 -10.62 -5.20 25.38
N LEU A 34 -10.56 -4.07 26.08
CA LEU A 34 -9.31 -3.61 26.70
C LEU A 34 -8.79 -4.60 27.74
N VAL A 35 -9.67 -5.11 28.61
CA VAL A 35 -9.28 -6.15 29.59
C VAL A 35 -8.74 -7.38 28.89
N GLU A 36 -9.38 -7.80 27.79
CA GLU A 36 -8.95 -8.93 26.96
C GLU A 36 -7.61 -8.64 26.25
N ALA A 37 -7.48 -7.47 25.62
CA ALA A 37 -6.29 -7.05 24.88
C ALA A 37 -5.02 -7.05 25.75
N TYR A 38 -5.14 -6.59 26.98
CA TYR A 38 -4.04 -6.61 27.95
C TYR A 38 -3.84 -7.96 28.64
N GLY A 39 -4.73 -8.93 28.40
CA GLY A 39 -4.68 -10.23 29.10
C GLY A 39 -4.96 -10.12 30.59
N PHE A 40 -5.69 -9.10 31.06
CA PHE A 40 -5.99 -8.89 32.43
C PHE A 40 -7.12 -9.80 32.93
N LYS A 41 -7.05 -10.22 34.18
CA LYS A 41 -8.07 -11.09 34.82
C LYS A 41 -9.38 -10.36 35.10
N ASN A 42 -9.34 -9.05 35.27
CA ASN A 42 -10.49 -8.24 35.62
C ASN A 42 -10.26 -6.74 35.36
N ARG A 43 -11.33 -5.97 35.47
CA ARG A 43 -11.31 -4.51 35.24
C ARG A 43 -10.48 -3.75 36.29
N GLN A 44 -10.24 -4.32 37.48
CA GLN A 44 -9.38 -3.69 38.48
C GLN A 44 -7.94 -3.58 37.99
N ALA A 45 -7.42 -4.65 37.40
CA ALA A 45 -6.07 -4.63 36.79
C ALA A 45 -5.96 -3.58 35.67
N LEU A 46 -7.03 -3.37 34.88
CA LEU A 46 -7.07 -2.29 33.89
C LEU A 46 -7.03 -0.91 34.57
N CYS A 47 -7.76 -0.70 35.68
CA CYS A 47 -7.67 0.57 36.42
C CYS A 47 -6.25 0.85 36.90
N ASP A 48 -5.62 -0.15 37.50
CA ASP A 48 -4.27 -0.04 38.05
C ASP A 48 -3.24 0.27 36.96
N HIS A 49 -3.37 -0.38 35.80
CA HIS A 49 -2.51 -0.15 34.65
C HIS A 49 -2.68 1.25 34.05
N LEU A 50 -3.92 1.69 33.81
CA LEU A 50 -4.23 3.00 33.26
C LEU A 50 -4.06 4.16 34.27
N GLY A 51 -3.76 3.88 35.51
CA GLY A 51 -3.65 4.90 36.58
C GLY A 51 -4.96 5.62 36.87
N ILE A 52 -6.11 4.95 36.71
CA ILE A 52 -7.44 5.54 36.91
C ILE A 52 -8.15 4.96 38.14
N SER A 53 -9.07 5.74 38.69
CA SER A 53 -9.87 5.25 39.83
C SER A 53 -10.93 4.23 39.39
N LYS A 54 -11.28 3.31 40.29
CA LYS A 54 -12.42 2.37 40.07
C LYS A 54 -13.73 3.10 39.75
N SER A 55 -13.95 4.25 40.38
CA SER A 55 -15.15 5.06 40.15
C SER A 55 -15.16 5.66 38.73
N THR A 56 -14.01 6.07 38.21
CA THR A 56 -13.88 6.58 36.82
C THR A 56 -14.27 5.50 35.81
N LEU A 57 -13.73 4.29 35.95
CA LEU A 57 -14.08 3.18 35.07
C LEU A 57 -15.54 2.80 35.22
N ALA A 58 -16.03 2.64 36.47
CA ALA A 58 -17.43 2.29 36.73
C ALA A 58 -18.41 3.30 36.12
N ASN A 59 -18.13 4.59 36.25
CA ASN A 59 -18.96 5.65 35.68
C ASN A 59 -19.00 5.58 34.15
N ARG A 60 -17.86 5.41 33.46
CA ARG A 60 -17.84 5.23 31.99
C ARG A 60 -18.57 3.96 31.56
N TYR A 61 -18.36 2.87 32.30
CA TYR A 61 -19.04 1.60 32.04
C TYR A 61 -20.57 1.70 32.19
N MET A 62 -21.04 2.31 33.31
CA MET A 62 -22.49 2.46 33.54
C MET A 62 -23.19 3.38 32.54
N ARG A 63 -22.50 4.44 32.12
CA ARG A 63 -23.00 5.37 31.10
C ARG A 63 -22.78 4.90 29.69
N ASP A 64 -22.14 3.77 29.50
CA ASP A 64 -21.74 3.23 28.18
C ASP A 64 -20.89 4.22 27.35
N SER A 65 -20.19 5.17 28.02
CA SER A 65 -19.40 6.19 27.33
C SER A 65 -18.12 5.59 26.75
N PHE A 66 -17.89 5.79 25.45
CA PHE A 66 -16.72 5.25 24.77
C PHE A 66 -15.42 5.87 25.28
N PRO A 67 -14.45 5.05 25.75
CA PRO A 67 -13.19 5.53 26.32
C PRO A 67 -12.11 5.68 25.25
N ALA A 68 -12.23 6.69 24.37
CA ALA A 68 -11.34 6.85 23.23
C ALA A 68 -9.86 6.99 23.61
N ASP A 69 -9.58 7.69 24.72
CA ASP A 69 -8.25 7.84 25.30
C ASP A 69 -7.62 6.48 25.65
N TRP A 70 -8.36 5.61 26.36
CA TRP A 70 -7.88 4.29 26.76
C TRP A 70 -7.77 3.33 25.56
N VAL A 71 -8.66 3.47 24.57
CA VAL A 71 -8.61 2.68 23.33
C VAL A 71 -7.36 3.01 22.53
N ILE A 72 -7.03 4.31 22.37
CA ILE A 72 -5.81 4.72 21.67
C ILE A 72 -4.57 4.19 22.41
N GLN A 73 -4.49 4.34 23.73
CA GLN A 73 -3.39 3.81 24.51
C GLN A 73 -3.28 2.29 24.36
N GLY A 74 -4.40 1.57 24.46
CA GLY A 74 -4.45 0.11 24.31
C GLY A 74 -3.93 -0.38 22.96
N VAL A 75 -4.26 0.31 21.87
CA VAL A 75 -3.73 -0.01 20.54
C VAL A 75 -2.22 0.10 20.49
N PHE A 76 -1.65 1.19 21.02
CA PHE A 76 -0.20 1.39 21.01
C PHE A 76 0.56 0.41 21.91
N GLU A 77 -0.01 0.05 23.04
CA GLU A 77 0.66 -0.82 24.01
C GLU A 77 0.52 -2.32 23.69
N THR A 78 -0.61 -2.73 23.13
CA THR A 78 -0.91 -4.16 22.88
C THR A 78 -0.76 -4.58 21.42
N GLY A 79 -0.75 -3.63 20.49
CA GLY A 79 -0.70 -3.90 19.05
C GLY A 79 -1.99 -4.49 18.47
N VAL A 80 -3.10 -4.49 19.24
CA VAL A 80 -4.40 -4.98 18.74
C VAL A 80 -4.99 -4.03 17.70
N SER A 81 -5.82 -4.56 16.83
CA SER A 81 -6.53 -3.78 15.81
C SER A 81 -7.42 -2.72 16.45
N LEU A 82 -7.26 -1.47 16.02
CA LEU A 82 -8.16 -0.38 16.44
C LEU A 82 -9.62 -0.70 16.12
N ARG A 83 -9.88 -1.30 14.95
CA ARG A 83 -11.22 -1.68 14.55
C ARG A 83 -11.82 -2.68 15.53
N TRP A 84 -11.09 -3.75 15.82
CA TRP A 84 -11.56 -4.76 16.79
C TRP A 84 -11.76 -4.15 18.18
N LEU A 85 -10.79 -3.39 18.66
CA LEU A 85 -10.87 -2.80 20.00
C LEU A 85 -12.04 -1.82 20.13
N ALA A 86 -12.29 -1.02 19.10
CA ALA A 86 -13.38 -0.04 19.11
C ALA A 86 -14.77 -0.65 18.85
N THR A 87 -14.89 -1.58 17.91
CA THR A 87 -16.19 -2.06 17.43
C THR A 87 -16.50 -3.51 17.77
N GLY A 88 -15.48 -4.33 18.05
CA GLY A 88 -15.57 -5.78 18.18
C GLY A 88 -15.63 -6.52 16.85
N GLU A 89 -15.48 -5.81 15.71
CA GLU A 89 -15.50 -6.40 14.39
C GLU A 89 -14.08 -6.66 13.87
N GLY A 90 -13.91 -7.76 13.13
CA GLY A 90 -12.63 -8.18 12.58
C GLY A 90 -11.75 -8.94 13.58
N PRO A 91 -10.54 -9.32 13.19
CA PRO A 91 -9.61 -10.02 14.06
C PRO A 91 -9.03 -9.09 15.14
N MET A 92 -8.71 -9.64 16.30
CA MET A 92 -8.09 -8.93 17.42
C MET A 92 -6.71 -8.39 17.05
N TYR A 93 -5.92 -9.18 16.35
CA TYR A 93 -4.64 -8.76 15.78
C TYR A 93 -4.79 -8.70 14.27
N ASP A 94 -4.42 -7.59 13.67
CA ASP A 94 -4.20 -7.57 12.24
C ASP A 94 -2.98 -8.46 11.98
N ASP A 95 -3.19 -9.63 11.40
CA ASP A 95 -2.16 -10.66 11.14
C ASP A 95 -1.05 -10.18 10.17
N GLY A 96 -0.72 -8.91 10.19
CA GLY A 96 0.34 -8.32 9.36
C GLY A 96 0.15 -8.51 7.86
N LYS A 97 -0.98 -9.05 7.43
CA LYS A 97 -1.43 -8.99 6.03
C LYS A 97 -1.96 -7.59 5.76
N ASN A 98 -1.07 -6.61 5.87
CA ASN A 98 -1.23 -5.42 5.08
C ASN A 98 -1.19 -5.89 3.64
N ASP A 99 -2.37 -6.19 3.09
CA ASP A 99 -2.52 -6.51 1.66
C ASP A 99 -2.17 -5.29 0.80
N VAL A 100 -1.75 -4.20 1.44
CA VAL A 100 -1.33 -2.96 0.82
C VAL A 100 0.17 -2.76 0.96
N VAL A 101 0.83 -2.53 -0.16
CA VAL A 101 2.26 -2.20 -0.23
C VAL A 101 2.42 -0.80 -0.80
N SER A 102 3.35 -0.03 -0.22
CA SER A 102 3.75 1.28 -0.72
C SER A 102 4.94 1.14 -1.65
N ILE A 103 4.79 1.56 -2.91
CA ILE A 103 5.85 1.48 -3.92
C ILE A 103 6.27 2.90 -4.31
N PRO A 104 7.59 3.23 -4.25
CA PRO A 104 8.11 4.53 -4.67
C PRO A 104 7.71 4.84 -6.12
N ARG A 105 7.27 6.08 -6.35
CA ARG A 105 6.90 6.58 -7.66
C ARG A 105 7.93 7.55 -8.19
N LYS A 106 8.29 7.39 -9.45
CA LYS A 106 9.08 8.35 -10.21
C LYS A 106 8.32 8.81 -11.45
N LYS A 107 8.56 10.04 -11.87
CA LYS A 107 8.05 10.58 -13.14
C LYS A 107 9.18 10.61 -14.14
N LEU A 108 8.95 10.07 -15.33
CA LEU A 108 9.86 10.18 -16.46
C LEU A 108 9.51 11.43 -17.27
N LEU A 109 10.37 12.44 -17.22
CA LEU A 109 10.16 13.71 -17.91
C LEU A 109 11.44 14.07 -18.68
N ASN A 110 11.32 14.30 -19.97
CA ASN A 110 12.44 14.71 -20.85
C ASN A 110 13.69 13.81 -20.72
N GLY A 111 13.49 12.51 -20.57
CA GLY A 111 14.57 11.54 -20.43
C GLY A 111 15.23 11.52 -19.04
N LYS A 112 14.60 12.06 -18.02
CA LYS A 112 15.08 12.04 -16.65
C LYS A 112 14.01 11.52 -15.69
N LEU A 113 14.45 10.73 -14.70
CA LEU A 113 13.60 10.27 -13.60
C LEU A 113 13.60 11.31 -12.48
N HIS A 114 12.41 11.76 -12.13
CA HIS A 114 12.18 12.68 -11.01
C HIS A 114 11.46 11.95 -9.88
N ASP A 115 11.98 12.09 -8.67
CA ASP A 115 11.33 11.55 -7.48
C ASP A 115 9.95 12.18 -7.29
N SER A 116 9.01 11.36 -6.89
CA SER A 116 7.64 11.75 -6.60
C SER A 116 7.19 10.99 -5.35
N ASN A 117 5.93 11.14 -4.95
CA ASN A 117 5.40 10.40 -3.82
C ASN A 117 5.49 8.86 -4.05
N TYR A 118 4.61 8.12 -3.47
CA TYR A 118 4.45 6.68 -3.64
C TYR A 118 3.02 6.36 -4.09
N TYR A 119 2.83 5.16 -4.62
CA TYR A 119 1.52 4.55 -4.80
C TYR A 119 1.33 3.44 -3.78
N MET A 120 0.10 3.30 -3.30
CA MET A 120 -0.33 2.17 -2.48
C MET A 120 -1.09 1.18 -3.35
N PHE A 121 -0.64 -0.08 -3.36
CA PHE A 121 -1.25 -1.16 -4.11
C PHE A 121 -1.72 -2.25 -3.16
N ASP A 122 -2.85 -2.86 -3.48
CA ASP A 122 -3.19 -4.17 -2.96
C ASP A 122 -2.16 -5.19 -3.50
N LYS A 123 -1.61 -6.02 -2.62
CA LYS A 123 -0.64 -7.06 -3.01
C LYS A 123 -1.20 -8.01 -4.06
N ALA A 124 -2.51 -8.30 -4.01
CA ALA A 124 -3.18 -9.15 -4.99
C ALA A 124 -3.21 -8.54 -6.41
N PHE A 125 -2.99 -7.22 -6.53
CA PHE A 125 -2.88 -6.55 -7.82
C PHE A 125 -1.47 -6.68 -8.42
N LEU A 126 -0.47 -6.90 -7.60
CA LEU A 126 0.92 -6.94 -8.02
C LEU A 126 1.33 -8.35 -8.42
N PRO A 127 2.19 -8.49 -9.45
CA PRO A 127 2.82 -9.76 -9.75
C PRO A 127 3.66 -10.29 -8.57
N ASP A 128 3.66 -11.60 -8.39
CA ASP A 128 4.49 -12.25 -7.38
C ASP A 128 5.99 -12.08 -7.66
N GLY A 129 6.79 -12.09 -6.59
CA GLY A 129 8.24 -12.16 -6.69
C GLY A 129 8.96 -10.82 -6.91
N LEU A 130 8.26 -9.68 -6.84
CA LEU A 130 8.90 -8.35 -6.88
C LEU A 130 9.84 -8.18 -5.67
N GLN A 131 11.09 -7.79 -5.93
CA GLN A 131 12.11 -7.64 -4.89
C GLN A 131 12.39 -6.17 -4.54
N ASP A 132 12.49 -5.31 -5.55
CA ASP A 132 12.75 -3.87 -5.38
C ASP A 132 11.88 -3.06 -6.36
N PRO A 133 10.55 -3.07 -6.15
CA PRO A 133 9.61 -2.48 -7.09
C PRO A 133 9.66 -0.95 -7.10
N ILE A 134 9.41 -0.40 -8.27
CA ILE A 134 9.30 1.05 -8.53
C ILE A 134 8.17 1.29 -9.52
N VAL A 135 7.44 2.37 -9.32
CA VAL A 135 6.44 2.86 -10.29
C VAL A 135 7.04 3.99 -11.11
N ILE A 136 6.92 3.89 -12.43
CA ILE A 136 7.37 4.92 -13.38
C ILE A 136 6.16 5.45 -14.13
N VAL A 137 5.95 6.76 -14.06
CA VAL A 137 4.88 7.44 -14.80
C VAL A 137 5.51 8.17 -15.97
N ASP A 138 5.12 7.77 -17.19
CA ASP A 138 5.56 8.36 -18.46
C ASP A 138 4.33 8.76 -19.28
N GLY A 139 3.97 10.03 -19.23
CA GLY A 139 2.75 10.53 -19.84
C GLY A 139 1.49 9.82 -19.33
N ASP A 140 0.77 9.17 -20.23
CA ASP A 140 -0.47 8.44 -19.95
C ASP A 140 -0.22 6.97 -19.54
N VAL A 141 1.04 6.54 -19.51
CA VAL A 141 1.40 5.16 -19.13
C VAL A 141 2.07 5.13 -17.78
N THR A 142 1.61 4.23 -16.94
CA THR A 142 2.22 3.91 -15.66
C THR A 142 2.81 2.51 -15.73
N TYR A 143 4.09 2.38 -15.46
CA TYR A 143 4.81 1.11 -15.44
C TYR A 143 5.09 0.70 -14.01
N ILE A 144 4.94 -0.59 -13.71
CA ILE A 144 5.48 -1.23 -12.52
C ILE A 144 6.72 -1.98 -12.97
N ALA A 145 7.86 -1.70 -12.34
CA ALA A 145 9.15 -2.26 -12.70
C ALA A 145 9.86 -2.78 -11.45
N ASP A 146 10.75 -3.72 -11.63
CA ASP A 146 11.65 -4.21 -10.60
C ASP A 146 13.08 -3.79 -10.92
N ARG A 147 13.77 -3.16 -9.97
CA ARG A 147 15.17 -2.75 -10.09
C ARG A 147 16.13 -3.91 -9.84
N LYS A 148 15.65 -4.97 -9.20
CA LYS A 148 16.46 -6.15 -8.96
C LYS A 148 16.16 -7.22 -10.02
N PHE A 149 17.21 -7.56 -10.76
CA PHE A 149 17.20 -8.57 -11.80
C PHE A 149 18.58 -9.22 -11.91
N ASP A 150 18.62 -10.48 -12.28
CA ASP A 150 19.88 -11.23 -12.39
C ASP A 150 20.55 -11.04 -13.75
N ASP A 151 19.78 -11.02 -14.84
CA ASP A 151 20.27 -10.84 -16.20
C ASP A 151 19.23 -10.08 -17.05
N VAL A 152 19.72 -9.44 -18.12
CA VAL A 152 18.86 -8.78 -19.10
C VAL A 152 18.33 -9.83 -20.07
N THR A 153 17.01 -10.02 -20.04
CA THR A 153 16.27 -10.93 -20.92
C THR A 153 15.43 -10.15 -21.91
N ASP A 154 14.91 -10.82 -22.93
CA ASP A 154 13.95 -10.23 -23.85
C ASP A 154 12.77 -9.64 -23.10
N GLY A 155 12.34 -8.46 -23.49
CA GLY A 155 11.20 -7.78 -22.89
C GLY A 155 11.36 -6.27 -22.81
N LYS A 156 10.49 -5.67 -22.00
CA LYS A 156 10.44 -4.22 -21.83
C LYS A 156 11.26 -3.80 -20.60
N TRP A 157 12.11 -2.80 -20.80
CA TRP A 157 13.07 -2.33 -19.82
C TRP A 157 13.12 -0.81 -19.74
N LEU A 158 13.40 -0.29 -18.56
CA LEU A 158 13.84 1.08 -18.39
C LEU A 158 15.35 1.11 -18.59
N VAL A 159 15.80 1.87 -19.58
CA VAL A 159 17.20 1.97 -19.94
C VAL A 159 17.66 3.42 -19.98
N GLU A 160 18.94 3.63 -19.74
CA GLU A 160 19.63 4.90 -19.95
C GLU A 160 20.58 4.79 -21.13
N ILE A 161 20.43 5.69 -22.11
CA ILE A 161 21.24 5.75 -23.31
C ILE A 161 21.70 7.21 -23.44
N GLU A 162 23.02 7.42 -23.45
CA GLU A 162 23.65 8.75 -23.52
C GLU A 162 23.06 9.75 -22.49
N GLY A 163 22.86 9.28 -21.25
CA GLY A 163 22.35 10.09 -20.15
C GLY A 163 20.85 10.39 -20.21
N LYS A 164 20.11 9.75 -21.11
CA LYS A 164 18.66 9.85 -21.21
C LYS A 164 17.98 8.52 -20.92
N THR A 165 17.09 8.56 -19.95
CA THR A 165 16.29 7.40 -19.55
C THR A 165 15.02 7.29 -20.40
N SER A 166 14.69 6.08 -20.84
CA SER A 166 13.45 5.77 -21.59
C SER A 166 13.06 4.31 -21.42
N VAL A 167 11.77 4.01 -21.62
CA VAL A 167 11.29 2.64 -21.69
C VAL A 167 11.49 2.09 -23.09
N ARG A 168 12.18 0.95 -23.21
CA ARG A 168 12.55 0.30 -24.48
C ARG A 168 12.22 -1.19 -24.44
N ASP A 169 12.05 -1.76 -25.63
CA ASP A 169 12.03 -3.20 -25.81
C ASP A 169 13.46 -3.66 -26.12
N LEU A 170 13.99 -4.58 -25.29
CA LEU A 170 15.28 -5.21 -25.50
C LEU A 170 15.08 -6.64 -25.99
N THR A 171 15.85 -7.02 -27.00
CA THR A 171 15.96 -8.40 -27.49
C THR A 171 17.42 -8.81 -27.49
N ARG A 172 17.74 -9.93 -26.82
CA ARG A 172 19.10 -10.47 -26.76
C ARG A 172 19.56 -10.92 -28.14
N ILE A 173 20.77 -10.55 -28.47
CA ILE A 173 21.51 -10.99 -29.65
C ILE A 173 22.78 -11.72 -29.18
N PRO A 174 23.22 -12.77 -29.86
CA PRO A 174 24.46 -13.45 -29.50
C PRO A 174 25.66 -12.50 -29.34
N VAL A 175 26.64 -12.94 -28.54
CA VAL A 175 27.90 -12.21 -28.29
C VAL A 175 27.70 -10.90 -27.50
N GLY A 176 26.88 -10.97 -26.42
CA GLY A 176 26.72 -9.83 -25.48
C GLY A 176 26.04 -8.60 -26.07
N LYS A 177 25.31 -8.74 -27.18
CA LYS A 177 24.59 -7.65 -27.82
C LYS A 177 23.09 -7.67 -27.51
N VAL A 178 22.48 -6.52 -27.64
CA VAL A 178 21.03 -6.33 -27.56
C VAL A 178 20.53 -5.48 -28.71
N ARG A 179 19.35 -5.80 -29.21
CA ARG A 179 18.57 -4.92 -30.06
C ARG A 179 17.69 -4.07 -29.17
N VAL A 180 17.81 -2.76 -29.34
CA VAL A 180 17.00 -1.74 -28.65
C VAL A 180 15.94 -1.23 -29.61
N SER A 181 14.67 -1.30 -29.21
CA SER A 181 13.53 -0.89 -30.02
C SER A 181 12.44 -0.23 -29.16
N GLY A 182 11.30 0.10 -29.74
CA GLY A 182 10.13 0.66 -29.04
C GLY A 182 9.93 2.16 -29.23
N VAL A 183 11.00 2.97 -29.37
CA VAL A 183 10.91 4.41 -29.65
C VAL A 183 11.99 4.78 -30.66
N GLY A 184 11.59 5.39 -31.77
CA GLY A 184 12.50 5.75 -32.85
C GLY A 184 12.94 4.54 -33.69
N MET A 185 14.10 4.66 -34.32
CA MET A 185 14.68 3.58 -35.12
C MET A 185 15.33 2.55 -34.21
N ALA A 186 15.07 1.27 -34.47
CA ALA A 186 15.76 0.17 -33.75
C ALA A 186 17.26 0.12 -34.13
N PHE A 187 18.09 -0.20 -33.16
CA PHE A 187 19.54 -0.37 -33.34
C PHE A 187 20.08 -1.49 -32.46
N ASP A 188 21.24 -2.00 -32.83
CA ASP A 188 21.96 -3.03 -32.09
C ASP A 188 23.17 -2.41 -31.40
N CYS A 189 23.42 -2.78 -30.12
CA CYS A 189 24.58 -2.32 -29.36
C CYS A 189 25.07 -3.41 -28.39
N GLY A 190 26.24 -3.22 -27.81
CA GLY A 190 26.67 -3.99 -26.66
C GLY A 190 25.78 -3.72 -25.44
N ILE A 191 25.55 -4.73 -24.62
CA ILE A 191 24.75 -4.56 -23.41
C ILE A 191 25.42 -3.63 -22.39
N ASP A 192 26.73 -3.52 -22.45
CA ASP A 192 27.60 -2.65 -21.66
C ASP A 192 27.64 -1.19 -22.17
N GLU A 193 27.12 -0.94 -23.37
CA GLU A 193 27.02 0.41 -23.96
C GLU A 193 25.75 1.16 -23.50
N ILE A 194 24.85 0.48 -22.78
CA ILE A 194 23.61 1.06 -22.24
C ILE A 194 23.49 0.80 -20.74
N GLY A 195 22.88 1.74 -20.01
CA GLY A 195 22.53 1.54 -18.60
C GLY A 195 21.17 0.85 -18.50
N VAL A 196 21.10 -0.39 -18.00
CA VAL A 196 19.84 -1.06 -17.73
C VAL A 196 19.44 -0.78 -16.30
N VAL A 197 18.30 -0.09 -16.10
CA VAL A 197 17.88 0.44 -14.79
C VAL A 197 16.89 -0.47 -14.08
N SER A 198 15.88 -0.95 -14.78
CA SER A 198 14.85 -1.84 -14.20
C SER A 198 14.10 -2.62 -15.27
N LYS A 199 13.61 -3.80 -14.90
CA LYS A 199 12.74 -4.63 -15.75
C LYS A 199 11.29 -4.15 -15.60
N ILE A 200 10.61 -3.88 -16.70
CA ILE A 200 9.18 -3.59 -16.70
C ILE A 200 8.43 -4.90 -16.55
N ILE A 201 7.60 -4.98 -15.52
CA ILE A 201 6.83 -6.18 -15.21
C ILE A 201 5.38 -6.01 -15.66
N MET A 202 4.83 -4.81 -15.49
CA MET A 202 3.44 -4.51 -15.85
C MET A 202 3.32 -3.06 -16.31
N ASN A 203 2.34 -2.78 -17.15
CA ASN A 203 1.96 -1.40 -17.46
C ASN A 203 0.45 -1.21 -17.40
N VAL A 204 0.05 0.00 -17.02
CA VAL A 204 -1.34 0.48 -17.02
C VAL A 204 -1.39 1.72 -17.90
N THR A 205 -2.26 1.72 -18.88
CA THR A 205 -2.45 2.86 -19.78
C THR A 205 -3.79 3.53 -19.52
N LEU A 206 -3.76 4.84 -19.35
CA LEU A 206 -4.98 5.63 -19.22
C LEU A 206 -5.60 5.80 -20.62
N LEU A 207 -6.81 5.29 -20.80
CA LEU A 207 -7.56 5.50 -22.03
C LEU A 207 -8.25 6.87 -21.91
N LYS A 208 -7.86 7.81 -22.75
CA LYS A 208 -8.60 9.07 -22.91
C LYS A 208 -9.91 8.77 -23.63
N GLN A 209 -11.02 9.07 -22.99
CA GLN A 209 -12.30 9.14 -23.69
C GLN A 209 -12.22 10.37 -24.61
N GLY A 210 -12.36 10.13 -25.91
CA GLY A 210 -12.42 11.17 -26.94
C GLY A 210 -13.69 12.01 -26.82
#